data_0c0a6f44ab7af7b1d5a431bd84fbb547
#
_entry.id   0c0a6f44ab7af7b1d5a431bd84fbb547
#
_cell.length_a   1.000
_cell.length_b   1.000
_cell.length_c   1.000
_cell.angle_alpha   90.00
_cell.angle_beta   90.00
_cell.angle_gamma   90.00
#
_symmetry.space_group_name_H-M   'P 1'
#
loop_
_entity.id
_entity.type
_entity.pdbx_description
1 polymer ?
#
loop_
_entity_poly.entity_id
_entity_poly.type
_entity_poly.pdbx_seq_one_letter_code
_entity_poly.pdbx_strand_id
1 'polypeptide(L)'
;MTLPKFVITMDGVFRLGMVNQHKDLLKPGDQCIGGGYYHFDFISNRIILDRSSYDFGKPKWHLWETLKVPSTYRGLRIIYKYDDGFHDDFNVSDELAIEYYD
;
A
#
# COMPACT_ATOMS: atom_id res chain seq x y z
N MET A 1 -11.62 -16.08 -4.67
CA MET A 1 -11.34 -15.89 -3.24
C MET A 1 -10.89 -14.46 -2.99
N THR A 2 -11.48 -13.81 -2.00
CA THR A 2 -11.04 -12.47 -1.62
C THR A 2 -9.83 -12.56 -0.69
N LEU A 3 -8.88 -11.64 -0.88
CA LEU A 3 -7.70 -11.51 -0.05
C LEU A 3 -7.47 -10.03 0.27
N PRO A 4 -6.78 -9.72 1.37
CA PRO A 4 -6.44 -8.35 1.70
C PRO A 4 -5.36 -7.83 0.75
N LYS A 5 -5.76 -6.98 -0.17
CA LYS A 5 -4.90 -6.45 -1.23
C LYS A 5 -4.83 -4.94 -1.17
N PHE A 6 -3.71 -4.38 -1.61
CA PHE A 6 -3.57 -2.94 -1.75
C PHE A 6 -3.09 -2.57 -3.15
N VAL A 7 -3.39 -1.35 -3.55
CA VAL A 7 -2.86 -0.74 -4.77
C VAL A 7 -2.42 0.68 -4.47
N ILE A 8 -1.46 1.16 -5.25
CA ILE A 8 -1.05 2.57 -5.24
C ILE A 8 -1.13 3.05 -6.68
N THR A 9 -1.89 4.13 -6.90
CA THR A 9 -2.01 4.72 -8.23
C THR A 9 -0.81 5.58 -8.56
N MET A 10 -0.68 5.98 -9.83
CA MET A 10 0.37 6.89 -10.26
C MET A 10 0.34 8.21 -9.47
N ASP A 11 -0.84 8.67 -9.07
CA ASP A 11 -1.03 9.90 -8.31
C ASP A 11 -0.80 9.73 -6.81
N GLY A 12 -0.37 8.56 -6.36
CA GLY A 12 -0.07 8.31 -4.95
C GLY A 12 -1.29 7.96 -4.10
N VAL A 13 -2.41 7.61 -4.72
CA VAL A 13 -3.60 7.19 -3.97
C VAL A 13 -3.44 5.74 -3.54
N PHE A 14 -3.54 5.52 -2.25
CA PHE A 14 -3.38 4.22 -1.62
C PHE A 14 -4.76 3.67 -1.25
N ARG A 15 -5.07 2.48 -1.74
CA ARG A 15 -6.35 1.82 -1.45
C ARG A 15 -6.12 0.41 -0.97
N LEU A 16 -6.91 0.02 0.03
CA LEU A 16 -6.89 -1.33 0.60
C LEU A 16 -8.29 -1.90 0.55
N GLY A 17 -8.38 -3.21 0.46
CA GLY A 17 -9.66 -3.89 0.54
C GLY A 17 -9.52 -5.40 0.43
N MET A 18 -10.58 -6.08 0.84
CA MET A 18 -10.74 -7.52 0.65
C MET A 18 -11.37 -7.74 -0.72
N VAL A 19 -10.56 -8.07 -1.70
CA VAL A 19 -11.00 -8.18 -3.09
C VAL A 19 -10.45 -9.44 -3.75
N ASN A 20 -11.08 -9.86 -4.84
CA ASN A 20 -10.61 -10.98 -5.65
C ASN A 20 -9.37 -10.62 -6.46
N GLN A 21 -9.36 -9.44 -7.04
CA GLN A 21 -8.28 -8.95 -7.90
C GLN A 21 -7.89 -7.54 -7.50
N HIS A 22 -6.62 -7.19 -7.68
CA HIS A 22 -6.13 -5.85 -7.37
C HIS A 22 -6.88 -4.78 -8.15
N LYS A 23 -7.25 -5.06 -9.40
CA LYS A 23 -7.98 -4.11 -10.24
C LYS A 23 -9.34 -3.70 -9.64
N ASP A 24 -9.91 -4.52 -8.75
CA ASP A 24 -11.18 -4.19 -8.11
C ASP A 24 -11.06 -2.99 -7.16
N LEU A 25 -9.85 -2.60 -6.82
CA LEU A 25 -9.58 -1.40 -6.01
C LEU A 25 -9.37 -0.14 -6.84
N LEU A 26 -9.36 -0.27 -8.16
CA LEU A 26 -9.10 0.85 -9.07
C LEU A 26 -10.41 1.44 -9.57
N LYS A 27 -10.41 2.76 -9.76
CA LYS A 27 -11.52 3.49 -10.40
C LYS A 27 -11.21 3.67 -11.88
N PRO A 28 -12.24 3.93 -12.72
CA PRO A 28 -12.00 4.25 -14.12
C PRO A 28 -10.99 5.38 -14.28
N GLY A 29 -10.00 5.16 -15.15
CA GLY A 29 -8.94 6.13 -15.38
C GLY A 29 -7.74 6.03 -14.43
N ASP A 30 -7.82 5.24 -13.37
CA ASP A 30 -6.67 5.02 -12.49
C ASP A 30 -5.60 4.21 -13.19
N GLN A 31 -4.35 4.62 -12.98
CA GLN A 31 -3.18 3.87 -13.40
C GLN A 31 -2.47 3.36 -12.16
N CYS A 32 -2.44 2.04 -11.97
CA CYS A 32 -1.77 1.40 -10.84
C CYS A 32 -0.30 1.18 -11.15
N ILE A 33 0.58 1.58 -10.25
CA ILE A 33 2.03 1.37 -10.39
C ILE A 33 2.65 0.69 -9.18
N GLY A 34 1.83 0.17 -8.30
CA GLY A 34 2.29 -0.65 -7.18
C GLY A 34 1.13 -1.34 -6.53
N GLY A 35 1.39 -2.51 -5.98
CA GLY A 35 0.36 -3.27 -5.29
C GLY A 35 0.95 -4.49 -4.59
N GLY A 36 0.12 -5.15 -3.82
CA GLY A 36 0.50 -6.34 -3.07
C GLY A 36 -0.57 -6.72 -2.08
N TYR A 37 -0.14 -7.24 -0.96
CA TYR A 37 -1.01 -7.73 0.11
C TYR A 37 -0.75 -6.95 1.38
N TYR A 38 -1.73 -6.91 2.27
CA TYR A 38 -1.55 -6.25 3.56
C TYR A 38 -2.13 -7.09 4.69
N HIS A 39 -1.70 -6.78 5.89
CA HIS A 39 -2.36 -7.22 7.11
C HIS A 39 -2.17 -6.17 8.19
N PHE A 40 -3.04 -6.20 9.21
CA PHE A 40 -2.95 -5.27 10.32
C PHE A 40 -2.18 -5.91 11.47
N ASP A 41 -1.31 -5.12 12.07
CA ASP A 41 -0.67 -5.42 13.35
C ASP A 41 -1.22 -4.42 14.36
N PHE A 42 -2.32 -4.76 15.01
CA PHE A 42 -2.99 -3.85 15.93
C PHE A 42 -2.20 -3.66 17.24
N ILE A 43 -1.39 -4.63 17.61
CA ILE A 43 -0.55 -4.50 18.82
C ILE A 43 0.44 -3.35 18.66
N SER A 44 1.01 -3.21 17.48
CA SER A 44 1.99 -2.17 17.17
C SER A 44 1.43 -0.99 16.38
N ASN A 45 0.13 -0.96 16.15
CA ASN A 45 -0.56 0.09 15.36
C ASN A 45 0.06 0.26 13.96
N ARG A 46 0.21 -0.84 13.23
CA ARG A 46 0.81 -0.83 11.90
C ARG A 46 -0.06 -1.50 10.86
N ILE A 47 0.05 -1.02 9.63
CA ILE A 47 -0.39 -1.73 8.43
C ILE A 47 0.89 -2.29 7.80
N ILE A 48 0.96 -3.60 7.66
CA ILE A 48 2.10 -4.28 7.07
C ILE A 48 1.77 -4.62 5.62
N LEU A 49 2.54 -4.04 4.71
CA LEU A 49 2.43 -4.32 3.28
C LEU A 49 3.52 -5.32 2.93
N ASP A 50 3.16 -6.38 2.25
CA ASP A 50 4.12 -7.38 1.83
C ASP A 50 3.80 -7.91 0.44
N ARG A 51 4.76 -8.57 -0.16
CA ARG A 51 4.67 -9.29 -1.44
C ARG A 51 4.07 -8.46 -2.57
N SER A 52 4.83 -8.30 -3.59
CA SER A 52 4.34 -7.72 -4.82
C SER A 52 3.37 -8.66 -5.52
N SER A 53 2.31 -8.09 -6.07
CA SER A 53 1.46 -8.81 -7.00
C SER A 53 2.21 -9.05 -8.31
N TYR A 54 2.00 -10.20 -8.93
CA TYR A 54 2.49 -10.43 -10.28
C TYR A 54 1.93 -9.42 -11.28
N ASP A 55 0.75 -8.86 -10.99
CA ASP A 55 0.08 -7.92 -11.90
C ASP A 55 0.71 -6.52 -11.86
N PHE A 56 1.23 -6.08 -10.71
CA PHE A 56 1.61 -4.68 -10.51
C PHE A 56 3.06 -4.48 -10.04
N GLY A 57 3.75 -5.55 -9.67
CA GLY A 57 5.13 -5.48 -9.21
C GLY A 57 5.31 -4.79 -7.85
N LYS A 58 6.56 -4.61 -7.47
CA LYS A 58 6.89 -3.96 -6.20
C LYS A 58 6.64 -2.46 -6.30
N PRO A 59 6.09 -1.84 -5.25
CA PRO A 59 5.94 -0.39 -5.23
C PRO A 59 7.28 0.32 -5.41
N LYS A 60 7.29 1.34 -6.24
CA LYS A 60 8.48 2.17 -6.49
C LYS A 60 8.38 3.42 -5.63
N TRP A 61 8.68 3.30 -4.36
CA TRP A 61 8.46 4.34 -3.35
C TRP A 61 9.09 5.68 -3.70
N HIS A 62 10.18 5.67 -4.45
CA HIS A 62 10.87 6.90 -4.88
C HIS A 62 10.06 7.76 -5.86
N LEU A 63 8.96 7.24 -6.40
CA LEU A 63 8.11 7.98 -7.34
C LEU A 63 7.09 8.88 -6.63
N TRP A 64 6.91 8.72 -5.33
CA TRP A 64 5.93 9.49 -4.57
C TRP A 64 6.64 10.29 -3.48
N GLU A 65 6.22 11.54 -3.31
CA GLU A 65 6.58 12.37 -2.16
C GLU A 65 5.48 12.30 -1.10
N THR A 66 4.24 12.18 -1.56
CA THR A 66 3.05 12.13 -0.72
C THR A 66 2.22 10.91 -1.08
N LEU A 67 1.78 10.19 -0.05
CA LEU A 67 0.85 9.08 -0.20
C LEU A 67 -0.50 9.53 0.36
N LYS A 68 -1.56 9.34 -0.43
CA LYS A 68 -2.93 9.69 -0.04
C LYS A 68 -3.61 8.43 0.48
N VAL A 69 -3.92 8.43 1.75
CA VAL A 69 -4.37 7.26 2.51
C VAL A 69 -5.79 7.50 3.02
N PRO A 70 -6.68 6.49 2.99
CA PRO A 70 -8.00 6.64 3.59
C PRO A 70 -7.91 7.05 5.06
N SER A 71 -8.72 8.02 5.46
CA SER A 71 -8.68 8.58 6.83
C SER A 71 -9.00 7.54 7.91
N THR A 72 -9.69 6.45 7.55
CA THR A 72 -9.93 5.31 8.42
C THR A 72 -8.65 4.75 9.04
N TYR A 73 -7.54 4.87 8.33
CA TYR A 73 -6.25 4.33 8.76
C TYR A 73 -5.35 5.36 9.47
N ARG A 74 -5.90 6.52 9.80
CA ARG A 74 -5.17 7.55 10.55
C ARG A 74 -4.69 6.98 11.88
N GLY A 75 -3.42 7.25 12.20
CA GLY A 75 -2.81 6.75 13.42
C GLY A 75 -2.08 5.42 13.27
N LEU A 76 -2.23 4.75 12.13
CA LEU A 76 -1.47 3.53 11.85
C LEU A 76 -0.22 3.87 11.04
N ARG A 77 0.90 3.25 11.39
CA ARG A 77 2.14 3.36 10.61
C ARG A 77 2.06 2.37 9.45
N ILE A 78 2.62 2.74 8.32
CA ILE A 78 2.61 1.91 7.11
C ILE A 78 4.03 1.40 6.88
N ILE A 79 4.20 0.08 6.92
CA ILE A 79 5.49 -0.59 6.78
C ILE A 79 5.43 -1.52 5.58
N TYR A 80 6.38 -1.39 4.67
CA TYR A 80 6.51 -2.32 3.55
C TYR A 80 7.66 -3.29 3.84
N LYS A 81 7.36 -4.58 3.83
CA LYS A 81 8.33 -5.63 4.04
C LYS A 81 8.82 -6.17 2.71
N TYR A 82 10.12 -6.03 2.46
CA TYR A 82 10.74 -6.70 1.34
C TYR A 82 10.88 -8.20 1.67
N ASP A 83 10.48 -9.04 0.73
CA ASP A 83 10.55 -10.49 0.93
C ASP A 83 11.78 -11.14 0.22
N ASP A 84 12.76 -10.31 -0.16
CA ASP A 84 13.97 -10.77 -0.84
C ASP A 84 15.15 -11.03 0.11
N GLY A 85 15.04 -10.69 1.36
CA GLY A 85 16.07 -10.89 2.36
C GLY A 85 17.29 -9.99 2.24
N PHE A 86 17.32 -9.09 1.26
CA PHE A 86 18.45 -8.19 1.01
C PHE A 86 18.20 -6.75 1.44
N HIS A 87 16.95 -6.36 1.58
CA HIS A 87 16.57 -5.00 1.93
C HIS A 87 15.95 -4.97 3.33
N ASP A 88 16.19 -3.87 4.04
CA ASP A 88 15.47 -3.58 5.27
C ASP A 88 14.03 -3.19 4.95
N ASP A 89 13.14 -3.35 5.93
CA ASP A 89 11.76 -2.90 5.80
C ASP A 89 11.74 -1.41 5.46
N PHE A 90 10.85 -1.03 4.55
CA PHE A 90 10.66 0.37 4.20
C PHE A 90 9.56 0.97 5.07
N ASN A 91 9.91 1.99 5.86
CA ASN A 91 8.95 2.67 6.72
C ASN A 91 8.29 3.81 5.94
N VAL A 92 7.16 3.50 5.28
CA VAL A 92 6.46 4.44 4.42
C VAL A 92 6.09 5.71 5.18
N SER A 93 5.60 5.56 6.41
CA SER A 93 5.14 6.69 7.22
C SER A 93 6.26 7.63 7.64
N ASP A 94 7.50 7.17 7.68
CA ASP A 94 8.66 8.01 8.02
C ASP A 94 9.31 8.62 6.76
N GLU A 95 9.16 7.96 5.61
CA GLU A 95 9.85 8.36 4.37
C GLU A 95 8.98 9.20 3.44
N LEU A 96 7.66 9.06 3.50
CA LEU A 96 6.73 9.79 2.67
C LEU A 96 5.82 10.66 3.54
N ALA A 97 5.41 11.79 3.01
CA ALA A 97 4.33 12.56 3.61
C ALA A 97 3.01 11.79 3.44
N ILE A 98 2.22 11.71 4.50
CA ILE A 98 0.92 11.03 4.47
C ILE A 98 -0.18 12.09 4.52
N GLU A 99 -1.06 12.04 3.53
CA GLU A 99 -2.25 12.89 3.45
C GLU A 99 -3.47 11.98 3.52
N TYR A 100 -4.45 12.34 4.34
CA TYR A 100 -5.62 11.49 4.55
C TYR A 100 -6.82 12.03 3.77
N TYR A 101 -7.58 11.12 3.17
CA TYR A 101 -8.83 11.46 2.46
C TYR A 101 -10.00 10.62 3.01
N ASP A 102 -11.19 11.17 2.89
CA ASP A 102 -12.44 10.50 3.30
C ASP A 102 -13.09 9.71 2.15
#